data_8735bcff136eddc72d4338e8d484d2ec
#
_entry.id   8735bcff136eddc72d4338e8d484d2ec
#
_cell.length_a   1.000
_cell.length_b   1.000
_cell.length_c   1.000
_cell.angle_alpha   90.00
_cell.angle_beta   90.00
_cell.angle_gamma   90.00
#
_symmetry.space_group_name_H-M   'P 1'
#
loop_
_entity.id
_entity.type
_entity.pdbx_description
1 polymer ?
#
loop_
_entity_poly.entity_id
_entity_poly.type
_entity_poly.pdbx_seq_one_letter_code
_entity_poly.pdbx_strand_id
1 'polypeptide(L)'
;YGRQVVWNQIWRNFCVSDTYEPGSPSKILTVASGLEEGVLKGNEYFDCEGLLNVGGWPIKCTAYVKGGHGSLSLQESIMQSCNVAMMRIGAMMGKDIFTKYQAIFGMGQKTGVDLPGEADGAGLIYSAENMGPTELATNAFGQNYNCTMIQMAAALCSVINGGSYYEPHVMRQIMNEQGSVVETKDPVLVRETVSSSTSEFLKEAMFQTVENGTGGAAKVAGYHVGGKTGTAEKQPRSAKNYLLSFAGFAPAEDPQLFVYVVVDVPNYPPGPQQAHSSFASGIFAKIMAEALPYMNVFPEAGAEEEQAGDTAADEGINEPSGSEGEETEPETETQETEKVYETDETIGDGYESGLPDGVPADPNAPSLSLEETSDGWKEKKESQSEEKEDLEGTAGETKASSEA
;
A
#
# COMPACT_ATOMS: atom_id res chain seq x y z
N TYR A 1 -27.40 17.86 12.84
CA TYR A 1 -26.85 16.51 12.59
C TYR A 1 -25.80 16.51 11.46
N GLY A 2 -26.10 17.05 10.27
CA GLY A 2 -25.16 17.04 9.14
C GLY A 2 -23.85 17.82 9.37
N ARG A 3 -23.90 18.91 10.13
CA ARG A 3 -22.72 19.74 10.41
C ARG A 3 -21.68 19.00 11.28
N GLN A 4 -22.11 18.24 12.28
CA GLN A 4 -21.22 17.49 13.18
C GLN A 4 -20.47 16.35 12.44
N VAL A 5 -21.16 15.66 11.52
CA VAL A 5 -20.56 14.63 10.67
C VAL A 5 -19.46 15.23 9.78
N VAL A 6 -19.73 16.38 9.15
CA VAL A 6 -18.74 17.08 8.32
C VAL A 6 -17.53 17.55 9.14
N TRP A 7 -17.77 18.12 10.35
CA TRP A 7 -16.68 18.52 11.24
C TRP A 7 -15.83 17.35 11.67
N ASN A 8 -16.43 16.22 12.05
CA ASN A 8 -15.68 15.01 12.43
C ASN A 8 -14.85 14.46 11.28
N GLN A 9 -15.33 14.55 10.04
CA GLN A 9 -14.56 14.16 8.86
C GLN A 9 -13.36 15.09 8.59
N ILE A 10 -13.53 16.40 8.76
CA ILE A 10 -12.47 17.40 8.56
C ILE A 10 -11.35 17.25 9.61
N TRP A 11 -11.71 16.92 10.87
CA TRP A 11 -10.74 16.74 11.96
C TRP A 11 -10.10 15.36 11.99
N ARG A 12 -10.58 14.42 11.19
CA ARG A 12 -10.01 13.08 11.11
C ARG A 12 -8.67 13.11 10.39
N ASN A 13 -7.65 12.58 11.04
CA ASN A 13 -6.33 12.43 10.43
C ASN A 13 -6.27 11.13 9.64
N PHE A 14 -6.40 11.20 8.32
CA PHE A 14 -6.35 10.04 7.43
C PHE A 14 -5.11 9.16 7.66
N CYS A 15 -3.95 9.77 7.92
CA CYS A 15 -2.69 9.02 8.07
C CYS A 15 -2.70 7.98 9.20
N VAL A 16 -3.50 8.21 10.24
CA VAL A 16 -3.55 7.34 11.45
C VAL A 16 -4.90 6.71 11.68
N SER A 17 -6.00 7.33 11.20
CA SER A 17 -7.37 6.91 11.52
C SER A 17 -8.06 6.13 10.42
N ASP A 18 -7.60 6.24 9.17
CA ASP A 18 -8.20 5.55 8.02
C ASP A 18 -7.37 4.34 7.63
N THR A 19 -8.08 3.27 7.25
CA THR A 19 -7.46 2.03 6.80
C THR A 19 -7.81 1.78 5.33
N TYR A 20 -6.87 1.21 4.60
CA TYR A 20 -7.01 0.96 3.18
C TYR A 20 -6.15 -0.23 2.76
N GLU A 21 -6.42 -0.80 1.61
CA GLU A 21 -5.58 -1.82 0.99
C GLU A 21 -4.28 -1.18 0.48
N PRO A 22 -3.10 -1.52 1.02
CA PRO A 22 -1.85 -0.80 0.71
C PRO A 22 -1.38 -1.00 -0.73
N GLY A 23 -1.80 -2.07 -1.38
CA GLY A 23 -1.36 -2.40 -2.72
C GLY A 23 0.14 -2.66 -2.84
N SER A 24 0.71 -2.28 -3.98
CA SER A 24 2.09 -2.66 -4.35
C SER A 24 3.23 -2.21 -3.44
N PRO A 25 3.15 -1.17 -2.60
CA PRO A 25 4.19 -0.91 -1.59
C PRO A 25 4.43 -2.07 -0.64
N SER A 26 3.41 -2.87 -0.31
CA SER A 26 3.56 -4.06 0.54
C SER A 26 4.38 -5.20 -0.08
N LYS A 27 4.61 -5.18 -1.40
CA LYS A 27 5.49 -6.16 -2.07
C LYS A 27 6.92 -6.13 -1.54
N ILE A 28 7.37 -4.97 -1.07
CA ILE A 28 8.65 -4.80 -0.40
C ILE A 28 8.69 -5.68 0.86
N LEU A 29 7.61 -5.65 1.67
CA LEU A 29 7.49 -6.47 2.88
C LEU A 29 7.42 -7.97 2.55
N THR A 30 6.74 -8.34 1.47
CA THR A 30 6.67 -9.74 1.00
C THR A 30 8.05 -10.28 0.60
N VAL A 31 8.82 -9.51 -0.16
CA VAL A 31 10.18 -9.92 -0.55
C VAL A 31 11.11 -9.93 0.66
N ALA A 32 11.02 -8.92 1.53
CA ALA A 32 11.76 -8.86 2.79
C ALA A 32 11.57 -10.14 3.62
N SER A 33 10.31 -10.55 3.79
CA SER A 33 9.95 -11.77 4.52
C SER A 33 10.58 -13.03 3.93
N GLY A 34 10.56 -13.13 2.59
CA GLY A 34 11.13 -14.28 1.88
C GLY A 34 12.66 -14.35 1.97
N LEU A 35 13.35 -13.21 1.96
CA LEU A 35 14.79 -13.12 2.14
C LEU A 35 15.21 -13.47 3.59
N GLU A 36 14.51 -12.91 4.59
CA GLU A 36 14.82 -13.17 6.00
C GLU A 36 14.61 -14.64 6.41
N GLU A 37 13.59 -15.31 5.88
CA GLU A 37 13.38 -16.75 6.15
C GLU A 37 14.25 -17.66 5.26
N GLY A 38 15.10 -17.09 4.40
CA GLY A 38 15.94 -17.85 3.50
C GLY A 38 15.17 -18.62 2.40
N VAL A 39 13.90 -18.32 2.21
CA VAL A 39 13.07 -18.84 1.11
C VAL A 39 13.53 -18.24 -0.21
N LEU A 40 14.00 -17.00 -0.17
CA LEU A 40 14.63 -16.29 -1.27
C LEU A 40 16.13 -16.10 -0.98
N LYS A 41 16.94 -16.10 -2.04
CA LYS A 41 18.40 -15.86 -2.00
C LYS A 41 18.84 -14.61 -2.75
N GLY A 42 17.88 -13.92 -3.40
CA GLY A 42 18.14 -12.71 -4.19
C GLY A 42 18.43 -12.95 -5.67
N ASN A 43 18.53 -14.19 -6.12
CA ASN A 43 18.90 -14.55 -7.50
C ASN A 43 17.82 -15.39 -8.22
N GLU A 44 16.61 -15.45 -7.68
CA GLU A 44 15.49 -16.16 -8.28
C GLU A 44 14.99 -15.46 -9.53
N TYR A 45 14.37 -16.27 -10.41
CA TYR A 45 13.62 -15.82 -11.58
C TYR A 45 12.16 -16.30 -11.50
N PHE A 46 11.27 -15.43 -11.96
CA PHE A 46 9.82 -15.68 -11.94
C PHE A 46 9.23 -15.42 -13.32
N ASP A 47 8.59 -16.46 -13.90
CA ASP A 47 7.89 -16.34 -15.17
C ASP A 47 6.49 -15.77 -14.93
N CYS A 48 6.14 -14.71 -15.64
CA CYS A 48 4.86 -14.04 -15.59
C CYS A 48 4.17 -14.05 -16.95
N GLU A 49 3.16 -14.90 -17.08
CA GLU A 49 2.29 -15.02 -18.26
C GLU A 49 1.06 -14.09 -18.18
N GLY A 50 1.08 -13.10 -17.26
CA GLY A 50 0.01 -12.15 -17.08
C GLY A 50 -1.04 -12.54 -16.05
N LEU A 51 -1.21 -13.81 -15.72
CA LEU A 51 -2.11 -14.30 -14.68
C LEU A 51 -1.56 -15.54 -13.98
N LEU A 52 -2.08 -15.83 -12.79
CA LEU A 52 -1.84 -17.06 -12.06
C LEU A 52 -3.17 -17.61 -11.52
N ASN A 53 -3.45 -18.90 -11.75
CA ASN A 53 -4.61 -19.55 -11.16
C ASN A 53 -4.28 -19.99 -9.73
N VAL A 54 -5.02 -19.48 -8.75
CA VAL A 54 -4.85 -19.82 -7.33
C VAL A 54 -6.21 -20.16 -6.73
N GLY A 55 -6.33 -21.35 -6.11
CA GLY A 55 -7.58 -21.78 -5.50
C GLY A 55 -8.76 -21.89 -6.49
N GLY A 56 -8.49 -22.08 -7.78
CA GLY A 56 -9.50 -22.09 -8.84
C GLY A 56 -9.84 -20.73 -9.45
N TRP A 57 -9.20 -19.65 -8.98
CA TRP A 57 -9.44 -18.28 -9.45
C TRP A 57 -8.27 -17.75 -10.27
N PRO A 58 -8.52 -17.15 -11.47
CA PRO A 58 -7.48 -16.50 -12.26
C PRO A 58 -7.20 -15.10 -11.72
N ILE A 59 -6.05 -14.92 -11.04
CA ILE A 59 -5.63 -13.61 -10.51
C ILE A 59 -4.69 -12.94 -11.51
N LYS A 60 -5.08 -11.76 -11.98
CA LYS A 60 -4.37 -11.01 -13.03
C LYS A 60 -3.18 -10.22 -12.51
N CYS A 61 -2.14 -10.16 -13.32
CA CYS A 61 -1.03 -9.23 -13.16
C CYS A 61 -1.33 -7.90 -13.85
N THR A 62 -0.64 -6.84 -13.47
CA THR A 62 -0.71 -5.53 -14.14
C THR A 62 -0.38 -5.59 -15.63
N ALA A 63 0.47 -6.54 -16.05
CA ALA A 63 0.83 -6.77 -17.45
C ALA A 63 -0.07 -7.78 -18.19
N TYR A 64 -1.23 -8.15 -17.62
CA TYR A 64 -2.12 -9.16 -18.23
C TYR A 64 -2.45 -8.85 -19.69
N VAL A 65 -2.85 -7.62 -20.00
CA VAL A 65 -3.24 -7.20 -21.36
C VAL A 65 -2.08 -7.32 -22.36
N LYS A 66 -0.83 -7.24 -21.87
CA LYS A 66 0.40 -7.36 -22.68
C LYS A 66 0.92 -8.79 -22.78
N GLY A 67 0.19 -9.78 -22.24
CA GLY A 67 0.61 -11.20 -22.22
C GLY A 67 1.56 -11.55 -21.09
N GLY A 68 1.74 -10.65 -20.12
CA GLY A 68 2.64 -10.84 -18.97
C GLY A 68 3.93 -10.03 -19.07
N HIS A 69 4.81 -10.24 -18.08
CA HIS A 69 6.14 -9.60 -18.04
C HIS A 69 7.24 -10.50 -18.63
N GLY A 70 6.96 -11.78 -18.92
CA GLY A 70 7.97 -12.77 -19.23
C GLY A 70 8.76 -13.20 -17.98
N SER A 71 10.01 -13.60 -18.17
CA SER A 71 10.90 -14.03 -17.09
C SER A 71 11.56 -12.81 -16.45
N LEU A 72 11.38 -12.65 -15.15
CA LEU A 72 11.92 -11.54 -14.35
C LEU A 72 12.79 -12.09 -13.21
N SER A 73 13.94 -11.49 -12.97
CA SER A 73 14.69 -11.67 -11.73
C SER A 73 13.88 -11.15 -10.53
N LEU A 74 14.27 -11.49 -9.31
CA LEU A 74 13.63 -10.99 -8.09
C LEU A 74 13.60 -9.46 -8.06
N GLN A 75 14.72 -8.81 -8.40
CA GLN A 75 14.84 -7.35 -8.48
C GLN A 75 13.90 -6.76 -9.55
N GLU A 76 13.91 -7.29 -10.77
CA GLU A 76 13.00 -6.86 -11.84
C GLU A 76 11.53 -7.08 -11.47
N SER A 77 11.22 -8.12 -10.70
CA SER A 77 9.85 -8.36 -10.19
C SER A 77 9.34 -7.23 -9.29
N ILE A 78 10.25 -6.59 -8.52
CA ILE A 78 9.95 -5.39 -7.73
C ILE A 78 9.82 -4.18 -8.65
N MET A 79 10.79 -3.96 -9.55
CA MET A 79 10.84 -2.83 -10.49
C MET A 79 9.59 -2.75 -11.37
N GLN A 80 9.16 -3.88 -11.93
CA GLN A 80 7.97 -4.00 -12.78
C GLN A 80 6.67 -4.22 -11.99
N SER A 81 6.77 -4.27 -10.67
CA SER A 81 5.60 -4.47 -9.78
C SER A 81 4.78 -5.72 -10.12
N CYS A 82 5.44 -6.85 -10.39
CA CYS A 82 4.80 -8.08 -10.86
C CYS A 82 3.97 -8.76 -9.76
N ASN A 83 2.65 -8.90 -9.97
CA ASN A 83 1.78 -9.61 -9.03
C ASN A 83 2.04 -11.13 -9.04
N VAL A 84 2.31 -11.71 -10.22
CA VAL A 84 2.55 -13.16 -10.36
C VAL A 84 3.78 -13.58 -9.56
N ALA A 85 4.87 -12.81 -9.63
CA ALA A 85 6.06 -13.07 -8.84
C ALA A 85 5.74 -13.05 -7.34
N MET A 86 5.01 -12.04 -6.86
CA MET A 86 4.63 -11.93 -5.45
C MET A 86 3.73 -13.08 -4.98
N MET A 87 2.75 -13.50 -5.80
CA MET A 87 1.93 -14.66 -5.49
C MET A 87 2.75 -15.96 -5.36
N ARG A 88 3.74 -16.16 -6.24
CA ARG A 88 4.66 -17.29 -6.16
C ARG A 88 5.54 -17.23 -4.91
N ILE A 89 6.07 -16.05 -4.57
CA ILE A 89 6.85 -15.82 -3.33
C ILE A 89 5.98 -16.12 -2.10
N GLY A 90 4.74 -15.59 -2.06
CA GLY A 90 3.80 -15.90 -0.98
C GLY A 90 3.53 -17.39 -0.83
N ALA A 91 3.33 -18.10 -1.96
CA ALA A 91 3.14 -19.54 -1.96
C ALA A 91 4.39 -20.32 -1.49
N MET A 92 5.59 -19.86 -1.84
CA MET A 92 6.86 -20.46 -1.36
C MET A 92 7.03 -20.29 0.15
N MET A 93 6.67 -19.14 0.71
CA MET A 93 6.72 -18.89 2.17
C MET A 93 5.65 -19.68 2.93
N GLY A 94 4.45 -19.78 2.34
CA GLY A 94 3.28 -20.30 3.04
C GLY A 94 2.70 -19.30 4.05
N LYS A 95 1.49 -19.60 4.51
CA LYS A 95 0.70 -18.69 5.34
C LYS A 95 1.31 -18.41 6.72
N ASP A 96 1.97 -19.38 7.32
CA ASP A 96 2.53 -19.26 8.68
C ASP A 96 3.69 -18.26 8.71
N ILE A 97 4.61 -18.35 7.73
CA ILE A 97 5.71 -17.39 7.59
C ILE A 97 5.15 -16.01 7.20
N PHE A 98 4.21 -15.96 6.25
CA PHE A 98 3.63 -14.73 5.78
C PHE A 98 2.97 -13.93 6.91
N THR A 99 2.09 -14.57 7.70
CA THR A 99 1.40 -13.90 8.83
C THR A 99 2.35 -13.54 9.96
N LYS A 100 3.40 -14.35 10.22
CA LYS A 100 4.47 -14.03 11.17
C LYS A 100 5.12 -12.68 10.80
N TYR A 101 5.47 -12.49 9.52
CA TYR A 101 6.10 -11.25 9.09
C TYR A 101 5.14 -10.07 8.99
N GLN A 102 3.87 -10.28 8.66
CA GLN A 102 2.88 -9.22 8.83
C GLN A 102 2.89 -8.66 10.26
N ALA A 103 2.95 -9.53 11.27
CA ALA A 103 3.03 -9.10 12.66
C ALA A 103 4.38 -8.44 13.01
N ILE A 104 5.51 -8.94 12.47
CA ILE A 104 6.84 -8.35 12.66
C ILE A 104 6.87 -6.93 12.09
N PHE A 105 6.25 -6.69 10.92
CA PHE A 105 6.12 -5.36 10.32
C PHE A 105 5.02 -4.49 10.96
N GLY A 106 4.34 -4.97 12.01
CA GLY A 106 3.33 -4.20 12.75
C GLY A 106 1.96 -4.11 12.08
N MET A 107 1.70 -4.91 11.03
CA MET A 107 0.37 -4.97 10.44
C MET A 107 -0.63 -5.54 11.44
N GLY A 108 -1.84 -4.96 11.47
CA GLY A 108 -2.88 -5.36 12.41
C GLY A 108 -2.64 -4.90 13.86
N GLN A 109 -1.62 -4.08 14.13
CA GLN A 109 -1.28 -3.56 15.46
C GLN A 109 -1.25 -2.03 15.43
N LYS A 110 -1.58 -1.39 16.55
CA LYS A 110 -1.32 0.04 16.71
C LYS A 110 0.19 0.29 16.72
N THR A 111 0.61 1.36 16.06
CA THR A 111 2.03 1.76 16.05
C THR A 111 2.47 2.40 17.36
N GLY A 112 1.52 2.91 18.15
CA GLY A 112 1.81 3.68 19.35
C GLY A 112 2.10 5.14 19.10
N VAL A 113 1.83 5.65 17.89
CA VAL A 113 2.03 7.07 17.57
C VAL A 113 1.30 7.97 18.56
N ASP A 114 1.97 9.04 19.00
CA ASP A 114 1.45 10.02 19.95
C ASP A 114 0.39 10.98 19.39
N LEU A 115 -0.40 10.47 18.41
CA LEU A 115 -1.52 11.18 17.81
C LEU A 115 -2.85 10.51 18.21
N PRO A 116 -3.91 11.30 18.43
CA PRO A 116 -5.22 10.75 18.76
C PRO A 116 -5.89 10.07 17.56
N GLY A 117 -6.70 9.05 17.83
CA GLY A 117 -7.57 8.44 16.82
C GLY A 117 -6.88 7.38 15.94
N GLU A 118 -5.77 6.80 16.40
CA GLU A 118 -5.13 5.69 15.70
C GLU A 118 -6.10 4.49 15.59
N ALA A 119 -6.30 4.02 14.36
CA ALA A 119 -7.21 2.91 14.09
C ALA A 119 -6.68 1.60 14.69
N ASP A 120 -7.60 0.77 15.17
CA ASP A 120 -7.31 -0.60 15.54
C ASP A 120 -7.34 -1.47 14.29
N GLY A 121 -6.20 -2.05 13.94
CA GLY A 121 -6.04 -2.89 12.75
C GLY A 121 -6.21 -4.39 12.98
N ALA A 122 -6.47 -4.84 14.23
CA ALA A 122 -6.44 -6.25 14.60
C ALA A 122 -7.40 -7.13 13.78
N GLY A 123 -8.59 -6.63 13.45
CA GLY A 123 -9.58 -7.34 12.63
C GLY A 123 -9.43 -7.16 11.11
N LEU A 124 -8.36 -6.52 10.65
CA LEU A 124 -8.17 -6.13 9.24
C LEU A 124 -7.12 -6.96 8.51
N ILE A 125 -6.55 -7.96 9.19
CA ILE A 125 -5.59 -8.92 8.63
C ILE A 125 -6.07 -10.35 8.90
N TYR A 126 -5.62 -11.28 8.09
CA TYR A 126 -5.92 -12.71 8.29
C TYR A 126 -4.97 -13.32 9.31
N SER A 127 -5.51 -14.20 10.18
CA SER A 127 -4.68 -15.13 10.94
C SER A 127 -4.20 -16.28 10.04
N ALA A 128 -3.14 -16.97 10.44
CA ALA A 128 -2.67 -18.16 9.71
C ALA A 128 -3.75 -19.26 9.59
N GLU A 129 -4.68 -19.34 10.54
CA GLU A 129 -5.79 -20.31 10.53
C GLU A 129 -6.80 -19.98 9.43
N ASN A 130 -7.11 -18.68 9.26
CA ASN A 130 -8.16 -18.20 8.36
C ASN A 130 -7.62 -17.83 6.96
N MET A 131 -6.30 -17.86 6.75
CA MET A 131 -5.68 -17.54 5.47
C MET A 131 -5.68 -18.75 4.54
N GLY A 132 -6.52 -18.72 3.51
CA GLY A 132 -6.52 -19.67 2.41
C GLY A 132 -5.49 -19.34 1.32
N PRO A 133 -5.37 -20.18 0.29
CA PRO A 133 -4.41 -19.93 -0.80
C PRO A 133 -4.68 -18.63 -1.58
N THR A 134 -5.94 -18.23 -1.76
CA THR A 134 -6.34 -17.02 -2.47
C THR A 134 -6.03 -15.77 -1.65
N GLU A 135 -6.32 -15.81 -0.34
CA GLU A 135 -6.01 -14.74 0.59
C GLU A 135 -4.49 -14.51 0.66
N LEU A 136 -3.71 -15.60 0.79
CA LEU A 136 -2.25 -15.51 0.78
C LEU A 136 -1.73 -14.89 -0.51
N ALA A 137 -2.25 -15.33 -1.66
CA ALA A 137 -1.84 -14.81 -2.97
C ALA A 137 -2.15 -13.31 -3.11
N THR A 138 -3.34 -12.85 -2.70
CA THR A 138 -3.73 -11.44 -2.78
C THR A 138 -3.02 -10.57 -1.75
N ASN A 139 -2.83 -11.06 -0.54
CA ASN A 139 -2.07 -10.39 0.50
C ASN A 139 -0.60 -10.17 0.10
N ALA A 140 0.00 -11.13 -0.64
CA ALA A 140 1.38 -11.04 -1.09
C ALA A 140 1.66 -9.83 -2.01
N PHE A 141 0.65 -9.27 -2.67
CA PHE A 141 0.79 -8.03 -3.44
C PHE A 141 -0.01 -6.85 -2.88
N GLY A 142 -0.53 -6.96 -1.65
CA GLY A 142 -1.10 -5.84 -0.88
C GLY A 142 -2.59 -5.62 -1.05
N GLN A 143 -3.34 -6.62 -1.45
CA GLN A 143 -4.80 -6.60 -1.49
C GLN A 143 -5.41 -7.55 -0.48
N ASN A 144 -6.70 -7.37 -0.21
CA ASN A 144 -7.48 -8.22 0.69
C ASN A 144 -7.03 -8.18 2.17
N TYR A 145 -6.34 -7.11 2.57
CA TYR A 145 -6.13 -6.72 3.97
C TYR A 145 -5.98 -5.21 4.05
N ASN A 146 -6.23 -4.61 5.21
CA ASN A 146 -6.13 -3.17 5.39
C ASN A 146 -5.09 -2.80 6.44
N CYS A 147 -4.44 -1.65 6.23
CA CYS A 147 -3.56 -1.00 7.20
C CYS A 147 -3.71 0.51 7.13
N THR A 148 -3.20 1.24 8.12
CA THR A 148 -3.09 2.69 8.09
C THR A 148 -1.84 3.14 7.34
N MET A 149 -1.80 4.41 6.92
CA MET A 149 -0.58 4.98 6.31
C MET A 149 0.61 4.93 7.27
N ILE A 150 0.40 5.21 8.57
CA ILE A 150 1.49 5.19 9.55
C ILE A 150 2.03 3.77 9.78
N GLN A 151 1.18 2.74 9.77
CA GLN A 151 1.64 1.34 9.84
C GLN A 151 2.54 1.00 8.65
N MET A 152 2.09 1.32 7.43
CA MET A 152 2.88 1.05 6.22
C MET A 152 4.18 1.87 6.19
N ALA A 153 4.14 3.14 6.59
CA ALA A 153 5.32 4.00 6.65
C ALA A 153 6.35 3.47 7.66
N ALA A 154 5.92 3.11 8.88
CA ALA A 154 6.81 2.56 9.90
C ALA A 154 7.45 1.24 9.46
N ALA A 155 6.67 0.35 8.83
CA ALA A 155 7.17 -0.90 8.28
C ALA A 155 8.23 -0.67 7.19
N LEU A 156 7.95 0.20 6.21
CA LEU A 156 8.90 0.49 5.13
C LEU A 156 10.14 1.23 5.63
N CYS A 157 9.99 2.16 6.57
CA CYS A 157 11.14 2.80 7.25
C CYS A 157 12.04 1.76 7.91
N SER A 158 11.47 0.75 8.58
CA SER A 158 12.27 -0.31 9.20
C SER A 158 13.04 -1.15 8.18
N VAL A 159 12.50 -1.32 6.97
CA VAL A 159 13.21 -2.04 5.88
C VAL A 159 14.40 -1.23 5.37
N ILE A 160 14.25 0.08 5.18
CA ILE A 160 15.29 0.91 4.53
C ILE A 160 16.36 1.46 5.49
N ASN A 161 16.16 1.35 6.80
CA ASN A 161 17.09 1.84 7.83
C ASN A 161 18.00 0.74 8.43
N GLY A 162 18.06 -0.43 7.81
CA GLY A 162 18.88 -1.55 8.29
C GLY A 162 18.13 -2.53 9.19
N GLY A 163 16.82 -2.40 9.36
CA GLY A 163 15.96 -3.35 10.09
C GLY A 163 15.29 -2.81 11.35
N SER A 164 15.62 -1.63 11.80
CA SER A 164 15.18 -1.10 13.10
C SER A 164 13.76 -0.51 13.02
N TYR A 165 12.79 -1.15 13.68
CA TYR A 165 11.41 -0.65 13.77
C TYR A 165 11.25 0.23 15.01
N TYR A 166 11.04 1.52 14.79
CA TYR A 166 10.81 2.51 15.85
C TYR A 166 9.32 2.81 16.04
N GLU A 167 8.95 3.16 17.29
CA GLU A 167 7.65 3.75 17.59
C GLU A 167 7.56 5.14 16.95
N PRO A 168 6.61 5.38 16.01
CA PRO A 168 6.47 6.70 15.41
C PRO A 168 6.03 7.73 16.47
N HIS A 169 6.57 8.96 16.39
CA HIS A 169 6.13 10.06 17.25
C HIS A 169 6.26 11.40 16.52
N VAL A 170 5.42 12.36 16.88
CA VAL A 170 5.41 13.74 16.37
C VAL A 170 5.99 14.70 17.40
N MET A 171 5.76 14.43 18.68
CA MET A 171 6.28 15.23 19.76
C MET A 171 7.79 15.02 19.90
N ARG A 172 8.57 16.10 19.76
CA ARG A 172 10.02 16.08 19.97
C ARG A 172 10.38 16.44 21.41
N GLN A 173 9.77 17.51 21.93
CA GLN A 173 10.06 18.01 23.29
C GLN A 173 8.91 18.87 23.83
N ILE A 174 8.83 18.97 25.15
CA ILE A 174 7.95 19.87 25.87
C ILE A 174 8.83 20.97 26.48
N MET A 175 8.46 22.22 26.26
CA MET A 175 9.14 23.40 26.86
C MET A 175 8.20 24.13 27.81
N ASN A 176 8.75 24.72 28.87
CA ASN A 176 8.01 25.61 29.75
C ASN A 176 7.87 27.03 29.13
N GLU A 177 7.15 27.92 29.81
CA GLU A 177 6.93 29.31 29.37
C GLU A 177 8.21 30.10 29.19
N GLN A 178 9.31 29.73 29.88
CA GLN A 178 10.62 30.34 29.80
C GLN A 178 11.49 29.78 28.67
N GLY A 179 10.96 28.84 27.86
CA GLY A 179 11.69 28.19 26.77
C GLY A 179 12.66 27.08 27.19
N SER A 180 12.65 26.69 28.47
CA SER A 180 13.48 25.57 28.94
C SER A 180 12.82 24.24 28.64
N VAL A 181 13.60 23.26 28.16
CA VAL A 181 13.11 21.91 27.89
C VAL A 181 12.77 21.22 29.21
N VAL A 182 11.54 20.75 29.32
CA VAL A 182 11.01 20.01 30.50
C VAL A 182 11.08 18.48 30.23
N GLU A 183 10.80 18.08 28.99
CA GLU A 183 10.79 16.68 28.57
C GLU A 183 11.24 16.56 27.12
N THR A 184 11.99 15.50 26.80
CA THR A 184 12.37 15.14 25.42
C THR A 184 11.87 13.73 25.13
N LYS A 185 11.24 13.54 24.00
CA LYS A 185 10.85 12.22 23.50
C LYS A 185 12.02 11.62 22.73
N ASP A 186 12.66 10.62 23.29
CA ASP A 186 13.71 9.87 22.62
C ASP A 186 13.11 8.80 21.67
N PRO A 187 13.78 8.45 20.56
CA PRO A 187 13.36 7.36 19.69
C PRO A 187 13.28 6.03 20.45
N VAL A 188 12.17 5.32 20.34
CA VAL A 188 11.95 4.01 20.98
C VAL A 188 12.08 2.91 19.93
N LEU A 189 13.18 2.14 20.00
CA LEU A 189 13.33 0.92 19.21
C LEU A 189 12.41 -0.17 19.76
N VAL A 190 11.50 -0.66 18.94
CA VAL A 190 10.51 -1.68 19.33
C VAL A 190 11.02 -3.08 19.02
N ARG A 191 11.63 -3.25 17.81
CA ARG A 191 12.12 -4.56 17.33
C ARG A 191 12.99 -4.42 16.10
N GLU A 192 13.72 -5.47 15.77
CA GLU A 192 14.38 -5.63 14.47
C GLU A 192 13.43 -6.40 13.53
N THR A 193 13.33 -5.96 12.26
CA THR A 193 12.43 -6.53 11.26
C THR A 193 13.15 -7.32 10.18
N VAL A 194 14.30 -6.81 9.73
CA VAL A 194 15.12 -7.40 8.67
C VAL A 194 16.61 -7.25 9.00
N SER A 195 17.44 -8.05 8.37
CA SER A 195 18.90 -7.91 8.40
C SER A 195 19.38 -6.75 7.51
N SER A 196 20.59 -6.26 7.76
CA SER A 196 21.22 -5.23 6.93
C SER A 196 21.35 -5.67 5.46
N SER A 197 21.61 -6.95 5.19
CA SER A 197 21.74 -7.48 3.83
C SER A 197 20.42 -7.45 3.07
N THR A 198 19.29 -7.76 3.73
CA THR A 198 17.94 -7.63 3.17
C THR A 198 17.60 -6.16 2.92
N SER A 199 17.93 -5.28 3.87
CA SER A 199 17.76 -3.84 3.72
C SER A 199 18.51 -3.29 2.51
N GLU A 200 19.78 -3.64 2.34
CA GLU A 200 20.61 -3.21 1.19
C GLU A 200 20.02 -3.69 -0.13
N PHE A 201 19.65 -4.97 -0.24
CA PHE A 201 19.02 -5.52 -1.44
C PHE A 201 17.74 -4.76 -1.82
N LEU A 202 16.90 -4.47 -0.83
CA LEU A 202 15.63 -3.81 -1.08
C LEU A 202 15.79 -2.31 -1.37
N LYS A 203 16.73 -1.61 -0.74
CA LYS A 203 17.09 -0.23 -1.09
C LYS A 203 17.52 -0.14 -2.56
N GLU A 204 18.43 -1.04 -2.99
CA GLU A 204 18.87 -1.10 -4.38
C GLU A 204 17.71 -1.41 -5.34
N ALA A 205 16.85 -2.40 -5.03
CA ALA A 205 15.70 -2.72 -5.86
C ALA A 205 14.69 -1.55 -5.96
N MET A 206 14.52 -0.78 -4.89
CA MET A 206 13.67 0.41 -4.87
C MET A 206 14.33 1.59 -5.62
N PHE A 207 15.63 1.75 -5.57
CA PHE A 207 16.37 2.70 -6.39
C PHE A 207 16.20 2.35 -7.88
N GLN A 208 16.43 1.11 -8.27
CA GLN A 208 16.22 0.65 -9.65
C GLN A 208 14.75 0.77 -10.11
N THR A 209 13.79 0.71 -9.19
CA THR A 209 12.37 0.96 -9.51
C THR A 209 12.15 2.39 -9.99
N VAL A 210 12.88 3.36 -9.43
CA VAL A 210 12.81 4.77 -9.85
C VAL A 210 13.64 5.00 -11.11
N GLU A 211 14.84 4.42 -11.18
CA GLU A 211 15.73 4.65 -12.32
C GLU A 211 15.25 3.97 -13.61
N ASN A 212 14.87 2.71 -13.53
CA ASN A 212 14.64 1.83 -14.69
C ASN A 212 13.27 1.13 -14.66
N GLY A 213 12.43 1.40 -13.66
CA GLY A 213 11.15 0.73 -13.45
C GLY A 213 9.94 1.65 -13.52
N THR A 214 8.93 1.33 -12.72
CA THR A 214 7.63 2.02 -12.69
C THR A 214 7.64 3.36 -11.97
N GLY A 215 8.74 3.75 -11.31
CA GLY A 215 8.84 4.91 -10.43
C GLY A 215 9.43 6.17 -11.06
N GLY A 216 9.70 6.21 -12.36
CA GLY A 216 10.47 7.28 -13.03
C GLY A 216 9.97 8.70 -12.77
N ALA A 217 8.67 8.91 -12.55
CA ALA A 217 8.10 10.22 -12.22
C ALA A 217 8.46 10.73 -10.79
N ALA A 218 9.15 9.91 -9.98
CA ALA A 218 9.63 10.28 -8.65
C ALA A 218 11.08 10.78 -8.65
N LYS A 219 11.76 10.82 -9.78
CA LYS A 219 13.13 11.32 -9.88
C LYS A 219 13.23 12.76 -9.40
N VAL A 220 14.29 13.04 -8.64
CA VAL A 220 14.62 14.38 -8.16
C VAL A 220 16.04 14.70 -8.62
N ALA A 221 16.20 15.78 -9.36
CA ALA A 221 17.50 16.14 -9.93
C ALA A 221 18.59 16.26 -8.84
N GLY A 222 19.71 15.60 -9.07
CA GLY A 222 20.84 15.59 -8.14
C GLY A 222 20.70 14.69 -6.94
N TYR A 223 19.67 13.83 -6.88
CA TYR A 223 19.50 12.89 -5.79
C TYR A 223 19.18 11.48 -6.31
N HIS A 224 19.80 10.50 -5.70
CA HIS A 224 19.38 9.12 -5.89
C HIS A 224 18.14 8.84 -5.03
N VAL A 225 17.04 8.50 -5.69
CA VAL A 225 15.74 8.25 -5.06
C VAL A 225 15.40 6.78 -5.13
N GLY A 226 15.11 6.18 -3.99
CA GLY A 226 14.51 4.84 -3.93
C GLY A 226 13.01 4.92 -3.68
N GLY A 227 12.21 4.03 -4.29
CA GLY A 227 10.77 4.07 -4.03
C GLY A 227 9.97 2.96 -4.69
N LYS A 228 8.68 2.92 -4.32
CA LYS A 228 7.71 1.96 -4.85
C LYS A 228 6.37 2.62 -5.15
N THR A 229 5.89 2.44 -6.37
CA THR A 229 4.56 2.86 -6.81
C THR A 229 3.48 1.93 -6.27
N GLY A 230 2.30 2.47 -6.00
CA GLY A 230 1.09 1.73 -5.67
C GLY A 230 -0.10 2.19 -6.50
N THR A 231 -0.90 1.23 -6.92
CA THR A 231 -2.21 1.46 -7.54
C THR A 231 -3.13 0.37 -6.99
N ALA A 232 -4.09 0.76 -6.17
CA ALA A 232 -5.06 -0.15 -5.56
C ALA A 232 -6.46 0.24 -6.02
N GLU A 233 -7.20 -0.71 -6.56
CA GLU A 233 -8.61 -0.52 -6.88
C GLU A 233 -9.42 -0.60 -5.58
N LYS A 234 -10.25 0.40 -5.32
CA LYS A 234 -11.04 0.49 -4.09
C LYS A 234 -12.28 -0.39 -4.12
N GLN A 235 -12.72 -0.84 -2.94
CA GLN A 235 -14.02 -1.48 -2.78
C GLN A 235 -15.15 -0.43 -2.81
N PRO A 236 -16.32 -0.72 -3.39
CA PRO A 236 -16.58 -1.89 -4.23
C PRO A 236 -15.89 -1.76 -5.60
N ARG A 237 -15.29 -2.84 -6.10
CA ARG A 237 -14.54 -2.87 -7.37
C ARG A 237 -15.37 -2.41 -8.58
N SER A 238 -16.70 -2.60 -8.51
CA SER A 238 -17.65 -2.09 -9.53
C SER A 238 -17.63 -0.57 -9.70
N ALA A 239 -17.20 0.19 -8.69
CA ALA A 239 -17.10 1.64 -8.76
C ALA A 239 -15.90 2.14 -9.58
N LYS A 240 -14.92 1.26 -9.89
CA LYS A 240 -13.70 1.59 -10.64
C LYS A 240 -12.94 2.81 -10.10
N ASN A 241 -12.94 2.99 -8.79
CA ASN A 241 -12.18 4.03 -8.10
C ASN A 241 -10.82 3.48 -7.65
N TYR A 242 -9.81 4.33 -7.67
CA TYR A 242 -8.44 3.95 -7.35
C TYR A 242 -7.86 4.79 -6.21
N LEU A 243 -7.01 4.14 -5.43
CA LEU A 243 -6.09 4.78 -4.51
C LEU A 243 -4.69 4.62 -5.08
N LEU A 244 -4.03 5.74 -5.31
CA LEU A 244 -2.67 5.78 -5.82
C LEU A 244 -1.71 6.10 -4.70
N SER A 245 -0.53 5.51 -4.73
CA SER A 245 0.47 5.80 -3.73
C SER A 245 1.89 5.76 -4.29
N PHE A 246 2.78 6.45 -3.60
CA PHE A 246 4.21 6.33 -3.78
C PHE A 246 4.89 6.39 -2.42
N ALA A 247 5.65 5.36 -2.11
CA ALA A 247 6.49 5.27 -0.93
C ALA A 247 7.94 5.38 -1.35
N GLY A 248 8.64 6.43 -0.94
CA GLY A 248 10.00 6.67 -1.40
C GLY A 248 10.87 7.37 -0.37
N PHE A 249 12.16 7.37 -0.63
CA PHE A 249 13.19 7.91 0.25
C PHE A 249 14.38 8.45 -0.55
N ALA A 250 15.14 9.31 0.06
CA ALA A 250 16.39 9.82 -0.46
C ALA A 250 17.34 10.25 0.67
N PRO A 251 18.68 10.23 0.44
CA PRO A 251 19.38 9.51 -0.64
C PRO A 251 19.15 8.00 -0.58
N ALA A 252 19.29 7.29 -1.72
CA ALA A 252 19.03 5.85 -1.77
C ALA A 252 20.05 5.04 -0.95
N GLU A 253 21.29 5.48 -0.92
CA GLU A 253 22.40 4.84 -0.21
C GLU A 253 22.27 4.98 1.31
N ASP A 254 21.94 6.19 1.78
CA ASP A 254 21.81 6.54 3.19
C ASP A 254 20.51 7.35 3.42
N PRO A 255 19.36 6.68 3.56
CA PRO A 255 18.05 7.35 3.64
C PRO A 255 17.95 8.35 4.80
N GLN A 256 17.78 9.64 4.48
CA GLN A 256 17.60 10.71 5.46
C GLN A 256 16.13 11.12 5.58
N LEU A 257 15.36 10.98 4.51
CA LEU A 257 13.95 11.33 4.47
C LEU A 257 13.16 10.25 3.74
N PHE A 258 12.10 9.79 4.37
CA PHE A 258 11.08 8.93 3.77
C PHE A 258 9.76 9.71 3.64
N VAL A 259 9.14 9.65 2.48
CA VAL A 259 7.84 10.27 2.21
C VAL A 259 6.89 9.24 1.62
N TYR A 260 5.71 9.13 2.21
CA TYR A 260 4.64 8.28 1.70
C TYR A 260 3.45 9.13 1.25
N VAL A 261 3.24 9.20 -0.05
CA VAL A 261 2.15 9.95 -0.67
C VAL A 261 1.01 9.00 -1.01
N VAL A 262 -0.21 9.37 -0.62
CA VAL A 262 -1.44 8.66 -1.01
C VAL A 262 -2.40 9.67 -1.63
N VAL A 263 -2.91 9.34 -2.81
CA VAL A 263 -3.95 10.09 -3.52
C VAL A 263 -5.19 9.21 -3.59
N ASP A 264 -6.17 9.52 -2.77
CA ASP A 264 -7.41 8.77 -2.69
C ASP A 264 -8.45 9.32 -3.66
N VAL A 265 -8.85 8.50 -4.62
CA VAL A 265 -9.82 8.85 -5.68
C VAL A 265 -9.42 10.16 -6.39
N PRO A 266 -8.41 10.14 -7.27
CA PRO A 266 -8.03 11.31 -8.06
C PRO A 266 -9.23 11.94 -8.75
N ASN A 267 -9.23 13.28 -8.93
CA ASN A 267 -10.31 14.03 -9.53
C ASN A 267 -10.43 13.79 -11.06
N TYR A 268 -10.63 12.55 -11.43
CA TYR A 268 -10.93 12.07 -12.79
C TYR A 268 -12.14 11.15 -12.75
N PRO A 269 -12.87 10.97 -13.87
CA PRO A 269 -13.92 9.95 -13.95
C PRO A 269 -13.40 8.59 -13.52
N PRO A 270 -14.24 7.76 -12.86
CA PRO A 270 -13.86 6.39 -12.50
C PRO A 270 -13.33 5.60 -13.70
N GLY A 271 -12.26 4.83 -13.50
CA GLY A 271 -11.68 3.99 -14.55
C GLY A 271 -10.18 4.21 -14.77
N PRO A 272 -9.64 3.79 -15.91
CA PRO A 272 -8.19 3.76 -16.17
C PRO A 272 -7.48 5.11 -16.02
N GLN A 273 -8.20 6.23 -16.23
CA GLN A 273 -7.62 7.57 -16.09
C GLN A 273 -7.25 7.91 -14.63
N GLN A 274 -7.91 7.29 -13.64
CA GLN A 274 -7.51 7.41 -12.25
C GLN A 274 -6.27 6.57 -11.90
N ALA A 275 -5.95 5.52 -12.67
CA ALA A 275 -4.95 4.52 -12.30
C ALA A 275 -3.49 4.91 -12.63
N HIS A 276 -3.20 6.20 -12.75
CA HIS A 276 -1.85 6.69 -13.07
C HIS A 276 -1.03 6.96 -11.80
N SER A 277 -0.16 6.04 -11.42
CA SER A 277 0.73 6.17 -10.25
C SER A 277 1.64 7.40 -10.30
N SER A 278 1.89 7.97 -11.48
CA SER A 278 2.65 9.20 -11.68
C SER A 278 2.10 10.41 -10.91
N PHE A 279 0.81 10.44 -10.58
CA PHE A 279 0.26 11.50 -9.72
C PHE A 279 0.91 11.52 -8.33
N ALA A 280 0.98 10.36 -7.67
CA ALA A 280 1.60 10.27 -6.36
C ALA A 280 3.13 10.44 -6.43
N SER A 281 3.78 9.86 -7.45
CA SER A 281 5.22 9.98 -7.67
C SER A 281 5.65 11.42 -7.96
N GLY A 282 4.88 12.16 -8.78
CA GLY A 282 5.17 13.58 -9.07
C GLY A 282 4.97 14.50 -7.86
N ILE A 283 3.98 14.20 -6.99
CA ILE A 283 3.82 14.93 -5.72
C ILE A 283 5.03 14.64 -4.81
N PHE A 284 5.44 13.38 -4.70
CA PHE A 284 6.63 12.99 -3.96
C PHE A 284 7.86 13.75 -4.44
N ALA A 285 8.14 13.78 -5.74
CA ALA A 285 9.30 14.47 -6.32
C ALA A 285 9.34 15.95 -5.93
N LYS A 286 8.20 16.65 -5.99
CA LYS A 286 8.08 18.06 -5.60
C LYS A 286 8.36 18.26 -4.11
N ILE A 287 7.82 17.39 -3.25
CA ILE A 287 8.08 17.45 -1.79
C ILE A 287 9.57 17.26 -1.51
N MET A 288 10.19 16.24 -2.13
CA MET A 288 11.60 15.94 -1.90
C MET A 288 12.54 17.03 -2.39
N ALA A 289 12.25 17.64 -3.54
CA ALA A 289 13.04 18.74 -4.10
C ALA A 289 13.13 19.94 -3.16
N GLU A 290 12.09 20.20 -2.37
CA GLU A 290 12.08 21.27 -1.37
C GLU A 290 12.60 20.81 0.00
N ALA A 291 12.24 19.60 0.43
CA ALA A 291 12.52 19.11 1.77
C ALA A 291 14.00 18.73 1.97
N LEU A 292 14.63 18.10 0.99
CA LEU A 292 16.03 17.64 1.11
C LEU A 292 17.01 18.82 1.36
N PRO A 293 17.00 19.91 0.57
CA PRO A 293 17.85 21.07 0.84
C PRO A 293 17.53 21.71 2.20
N TYR A 294 16.25 21.78 2.59
CA TYR A 294 15.84 22.29 3.88
C TYR A 294 16.43 21.47 5.04
N MET A 295 16.60 20.15 4.85
CA MET A 295 17.23 19.26 5.82
C MET A 295 18.77 19.26 5.73
N ASN A 296 19.38 20.11 4.92
CA ASN A 296 20.81 20.15 4.61
C ASN A 296 21.33 18.87 3.93
N VAL A 297 20.48 18.17 3.19
CA VAL A 297 20.87 17.12 2.26
C VAL A 297 21.01 17.76 0.89
N PHE A 298 22.25 17.92 0.42
CA PHE A 298 22.54 18.67 -0.81
C PHE A 298 22.63 17.73 -2.01
N PRO A 299 22.27 18.20 -3.23
CA PRO A 299 22.39 17.43 -4.44
C PRO A 299 23.84 17.13 -4.78
N GLU A 300 24.08 16.07 -5.56
CA GLU A 300 25.38 15.77 -6.11
C GLU A 300 25.91 16.89 -7.00
N ALA A 301 27.22 17.17 -6.90
CA ALA A 301 27.84 18.24 -7.65
C ALA A 301 27.74 18.01 -9.17
N GLY A 302 27.17 18.96 -9.90
CA GLY A 302 26.97 18.91 -11.35
C GLY A 302 25.52 18.75 -11.81
N ALA A 303 24.60 18.42 -10.91
CA ALA A 303 23.19 18.25 -11.23
C ALA A 303 22.44 19.56 -11.61
N GLU A 304 23.01 20.72 -11.28
CA GLU A 304 22.41 22.01 -11.61
C GLU A 304 22.45 22.31 -13.14
N GLU A 305 23.38 21.71 -13.88
CA GLU A 305 23.50 21.90 -15.33
C GLU A 305 22.44 21.13 -16.14
N GLU A 306 21.92 20.01 -15.62
CA GLU A 306 20.87 19.22 -16.29
C GLU A 306 19.48 19.90 -16.24
N GLN A 307 19.17 20.64 -15.19
CA GLN A 307 17.89 21.36 -15.06
C GLN A 307 17.75 22.54 -16.04
N ALA A 308 18.85 23.16 -16.47
CA ALA A 308 18.82 24.26 -17.42
C ALA A 308 18.50 23.81 -18.87
N GLY A 309 18.69 22.52 -19.16
CA GLY A 309 18.40 21.93 -20.48
C GLY A 309 16.94 21.53 -20.71
N ASP A 310 16.24 21.13 -19.65
CA ASP A 310 14.89 20.54 -19.76
C ASP A 310 13.74 21.56 -19.62
N THR A 311 14.02 22.74 -19.04
CA THR A 311 13.02 23.83 -18.94
C THR A 311 12.82 24.63 -20.23
N ALA A 312 13.64 24.38 -21.27
CA ALA A 312 13.52 25.05 -22.56
C ALA A 312 12.56 24.36 -23.56
N ALA A 313 11.98 23.22 -23.22
CA ALA A 313 11.16 22.42 -24.13
C ALA A 313 9.64 22.48 -23.89
N ASP A 314 9.14 23.21 -22.87
CA ASP A 314 7.71 23.24 -22.50
C ASP A 314 7.04 24.64 -22.64
N GLU A 315 7.51 25.47 -23.59
CA GLU A 315 6.75 26.65 -24.03
C GLU A 315 6.34 26.52 -25.52
N GLY A 316 5.25 25.82 -25.77
CA GLY A 316 4.70 25.66 -27.10
C GLY A 316 3.24 25.22 -27.14
N ILE A 317 2.35 25.85 -26.38
CA ILE A 317 0.90 25.77 -26.66
C ILE A 317 0.57 26.92 -27.59
N ASN A 318 0.57 26.66 -28.90
CA ASN A 318 0.04 27.57 -29.92
C ASN A 318 -1.48 27.40 -29.97
N GLU A 319 -2.19 28.48 -29.67
CA GLU A 319 -3.59 28.67 -30.07
C GLU A 319 -3.70 28.85 -31.58
N PRO A 320 -4.72 28.33 -32.26
CA PRO A 320 -4.89 28.56 -33.69
C PRO A 320 -5.62 29.89 -33.93
N SER A 321 -4.89 30.87 -34.45
CA SER A 321 -5.50 32.06 -35.10
C SER A 321 -5.80 31.73 -36.54
N GLY A 322 -7.08 31.88 -36.94
CA GLY A 322 -7.50 31.71 -38.31
C GLY A 322 -7.02 32.84 -39.25
N SER A 323 -6.72 32.49 -40.48
CA SER A 323 -6.90 33.36 -41.63
C SER A 323 -7.07 32.53 -42.93
N GLU A 324 -8.09 32.88 -43.67
CA GLU A 324 -8.53 32.35 -44.95
C GLU A 324 -7.48 32.56 -46.07
N GLY A 325 -7.49 31.66 -47.06
CA GLY A 325 -6.73 31.84 -48.28
C GLY A 325 -6.80 30.64 -49.25
N GLU A 326 -7.52 30.82 -50.33
CA GLU A 326 -7.98 30.01 -51.45
C GLU A 326 -6.95 29.14 -52.18
N GLU A 327 -7.49 28.00 -52.70
CA GLU A 327 -7.31 27.31 -53.99
C GLU A 327 -5.92 26.85 -54.48
N THR A 328 -5.76 25.56 -54.77
CA THR A 328 -5.96 24.87 -56.06
C THR A 328 -5.50 23.40 -55.94
N GLU A 329 -6.35 22.47 -56.45
CA GLU A 329 -5.99 21.08 -56.73
C GLU A 329 -5.06 20.94 -57.94
N PRO A 330 -4.35 19.78 -58.14
CA PRO A 330 -4.96 18.72 -58.91
C PRO A 330 -4.69 17.27 -58.43
N GLU A 331 -5.63 16.46 -58.86
CA GLU A 331 -5.78 15.02 -58.73
C GLU A 331 -4.56 14.15 -59.07
N THR A 332 -4.33 13.08 -58.32
CA THR A 332 -3.93 11.78 -58.89
C THR A 332 -4.40 10.64 -58.01
N GLU A 333 -5.22 9.78 -58.59
CA GLU A 333 -5.73 8.53 -58.01
C GLU A 333 -4.59 7.56 -57.68
N THR A 334 -4.65 6.96 -56.50
CA THR A 334 -4.23 5.57 -56.28
C THR A 334 -5.13 4.93 -55.23
N GLN A 335 -5.83 3.90 -55.68
CA GLN A 335 -6.67 3.05 -54.86
C GLN A 335 -5.80 2.29 -53.89
N GLU A 336 -6.07 2.43 -52.58
CA GLU A 336 -5.76 1.43 -51.58
C GLU A 336 -6.99 1.18 -50.68
N THR A 337 -7.32 -0.08 -50.61
CA THR A 337 -8.49 -0.69 -50.02
C THR A 337 -8.68 -0.31 -48.56
N GLU A 338 -9.80 0.33 -48.26
CA GLU A 338 -10.36 0.44 -46.89
C GLU A 338 -10.59 -0.92 -46.28
N LYS A 339 -9.80 -1.27 -45.28
CA LYS A 339 -10.21 -2.24 -44.28
C LYS A 339 -11.06 -1.50 -43.25
N VAL A 340 -12.37 -1.64 -43.41
CA VAL A 340 -13.35 -1.32 -42.39
C VAL A 340 -13.05 -2.20 -41.16
N TYR A 341 -12.53 -1.59 -40.10
CA TYR A 341 -12.57 -2.19 -38.77
C TYR A 341 -13.98 -1.96 -38.23
N GLU A 342 -14.80 -2.97 -38.32
CA GLU A 342 -16.01 -3.06 -37.49
C GLU A 342 -15.57 -2.91 -36.05
N THR A 343 -16.05 -1.86 -35.40
CA THR A 343 -15.98 -1.69 -33.94
C THR A 343 -16.95 -2.70 -33.35
N ASP A 344 -16.42 -3.85 -32.97
CA ASP A 344 -17.12 -4.81 -32.14
C ASP A 344 -17.29 -4.17 -30.75
N GLU A 345 -18.50 -3.69 -30.46
CA GLU A 345 -18.93 -3.16 -29.17
C GLU A 345 -19.12 -4.26 -28.14
N THR A 346 -18.16 -5.15 -28.00
CA THR A 346 -18.12 -6.18 -26.94
C THR A 346 -16.68 -6.42 -26.47
N ILE A 347 -15.99 -5.36 -26.06
CA ILE A 347 -14.89 -5.53 -25.12
C ILE A 347 -15.49 -5.38 -23.73
N GLY A 348 -16.06 -6.47 -23.27
CA GLY A 348 -16.56 -6.64 -21.92
C GLY A 348 -15.45 -6.39 -20.90
N ASP A 349 -15.83 -5.70 -19.90
CA ASP A 349 -15.30 -5.49 -18.54
C ASP A 349 -14.30 -6.56 -18.09
N GLY A 350 -13.03 -6.41 -18.45
CA GLY A 350 -11.97 -7.36 -18.16
C GLY A 350 -11.04 -6.98 -16.99
N TYR A 351 -11.42 -6.08 -16.10
CA TYR A 351 -10.74 -5.79 -14.84
C TYR A 351 -11.54 -6.27 -13.63
N GLU A 352 -11.99 -7.51 -13.65
CA GLU A 352 -12.38 -8.15 -12.41
C GLU A 352 -11.10 -8.58 -11.68
N SER A 353 -10.77 -7.87 -10.58
CA SER A 353 -9.97 -8.47 -9.52
C SER A 353 -10.72 -9.72 -9.08
N GLY A 354 -10.09 -10.89 -9.23
CA GLY A 354 -10.75 -12.19 -9.22
C GLY A 354 -11.30 -12.68 -7.88
N LEU A 355 -12.10 -11.85 -7.20
CA LEU A 355 -12.97 -12.28 -6.11
C LEU A 355 -14.41 -11.96 -6.51
N PRO A 356 -15.32 -12.93 -6.53
CA PRO A 356 -16.73 -12.65 -6.74
C PRO A 356 -17.28 -11.84 -5.59
N ASP A 357 -18.20 -10.92 -5.90
CA ASP A 357 -19.09 -10.31 -4.92
C ASP A 357 -19.87 -11.46 -4.24
N GLY A 358 -19.57 -11.71 -2.96
CA GLY A 358 -20.28 -12.72 -2.19
C GLY A 358 -19.45 -13.93 -1.78
N VAL A 359 -18.30 -13.73 -1.12
CA VAL A 359 -17.80 -14.75 -0.20
C VAL A 359 -18.84 -14.86 0.92
N PRO A 360 -19.45 -16.05 1.17
CA PRO A 360 -20.40 -16.22 2.27
C PRO A 360 -19.68 -15.82 3.56
N ALA A 361 -20.30 -14.92 4.32
CA ALA A 361 -19.84 -14.63 5.66
C ALA A 361 -19.74 -15.96 6.43
N ASP A 362 -18.66 -16.11 7.19
CA ASP A 362 -18.48 -17.23 8.10
C ASP A 362 -19.76 -17.38 8.94
N PRO A 363 -20.46 -18.52 8.90
CA PRO A 363 -21.68 -18.73 9.67
C PRO A 363 -21.48 -18.63 11.19
N ASN A 364 -20.22 -18.56 11.66
CA ASN A 364 -19.84 -18.40 13.06
C ASN A 364 -19.26 -17.00 13.37
N ALA A 365 -19.22 -16.08 12.41
CA ALA A 365 -18.84 -14.72 12.72
C ALA A 365 -19.95 -14.06 13.55
N PRO A 366 -19.66 -13.39 14.67
CA PRO A 366 -20.68 -12.71 15.45
C PRO A 366 -21.34 -11.63 14.62
N SER A 367 -22.61 -11.81 14.32
CA SER A 367 -23.40 -10.80 13.60
C SER A 367 -23.62 -9.60 14.52
N LEU A 368 -22.94 -8.50 14.27
CA LEU A 368 -23.28 -7.20 14.84
C LEU A 368 -24.57 -6.70 14.16
N SER A 369 -25.70 -6.95 14.76
CA SER A 369 -26.96 -6.31 14.37
C SER A 369 -27.06 -4.94 15.04
N LEU A 370 -27.00 -3.88 14.26
CA LEU A 370 -27.24 -2.51 14.72
C LEU A 370 -28.73 -2.18 14.47
N GLU A 371 -29.46 -1.72 15.48
CA GLU A 371 -30.79 -1.15 15.32
C GLU A 371 -30.70 0.39 15.35
N GLU A 372 -31.38 1.03 14.40
CA GLU A 372 -31.53 2.48 14.36
C GLU A 372 -32.53 2.93 15.43
N THR A 373 -32.04 3.66 16.41
CA THR A 373 -32.89 4.30 17.41
C THR A 373 -32.93 5.81 17.21
N SER A 374 -33.91 6.49 17.72
CA SER A 374 -34.05 7.95 17.63
C SER A 374 -32.85 8.74 18.16
N ASP A 375 -31.94 8.11 18.88
CA ASP A 375 -30.75 8.71 19.51
C ASP A 375 -29.42 8.21 18.90
N GLY A 376 -29.43 7.49 17.74
CA GLY A 376 -28.27 6.92 17.08
C GLY A 376 -28.14 5.40 17.29
N TRP A 377 -27.20 4.81 16.57
CA TRP A 377 -26.94 3.37 16.58
C TRP A 377 -26.37 2.90 17.93
N LYS A 378 -26.99 1.85 18.52
CA LYS A 378 -26.52 1.17 19.72
C LYS A 378 -26.34 -0.33 19.46
N GLU A 379 -25.34 -0.92 20.06
CA GLU A 379 -25.16 -2.38 20.04
C GLU A 379 -26.30 -3.09 20.76
N LYS A 380 -26.86 -4.09 20.14
CA LYS A 380 -27.87 -4.96 20.73
C LYS A 380 -27.15 -5.97 21.63
N LYS A 381 -27.30 -5.82 22.95
CA LYS A 381 -26.89 -6.87 23.90
C LYS A 381 -27.97 -7.94 23.93
N GLU A 382 -27.67 -9.14 23.42
CA GLU A 382 -28.49 -10.32 23.68
C GLU A 382 -28.39 -10.68 25.15
N SER A 383 -29.57 -10.66 25.82
CA SER A 383 -29.71 -11.16 27.18
C SER A 383 -29.67 -12.68 27.15
N GLN A 384 -28.58 -13.27 27.63
CA GLN A 384 -28.57 -14.69 28.00
C GLN A 384 -29.46 -14.86 29.24
N SER A 385 -30.56 -15.58 29.05
CA SER A 385 -31.42 -16.07 30.15
C SER A 385 -30.65 -17.14 30.90
N GLU A 386 -30.31 -16.85 32.18
CA GLU A 386 -29.88 -17.84 33.15
C GLU A 386 -31.06 -18.75 33.50
N GLU A 387 -31.03 -20.00 33.07
CA GLU A 387 -31.78 -21.08 33.70
C GLU A 387 -31.06 -21.48 34.99
N LYS A 388 -31.66 -21.12 36.14
CA LYS A 388 -31.31 -21.69 37.42
C LYS A 388 -32.00 -23.07 37.57
N GLU A 389 -31.24 -24.13 37.59
CA GLU A 389 -31.68 -25.38 38.21
C GLU A 389 -31.27 -25.40 39.69
N ASP A 390 -32.30 -25.40 40.56
CA ASP A 390 -32.20 -25.69 41.99
C ASP A 390 -31.87 -27.17 42.16
N LEU A 391 -30.81 -27.46 42.90
CA LEU A 391 -30.63 -28.75 43.61
C LEU A 391 -30.18 -28.51 45.05
N GLU A 392 -31.15 -28.61 45.94
CA GLU A 392 -30.96 -28.77 47.38
C GLU A 392 -30.28 -30.10 47.75
N GLY A 393 -29.47 -30.05 48.77
CA GLY A 393 -29.40 -31.08 49.81
C GLY A 393 -28.16 -31.98 49.77
N THR A 394 -27.27 -31.89 50.68
CA THR A 394 -27.22 -32.51 51.99
C THR A 394 -25.85 -32.33 52.67
N ALA A 395 -25.90 -32.03 53.92
CA ALA A 395 -24.78 -31.89 54.83
C ALA A 395 -24.04 -33.20 55.08
N GLY A 396 -22.75 -33.09 55.37
CA GLY A 396 -21.92 -34.20 55.86
C GLY A 396 -20.58 -33.72 56.40
N GLU A 397 -20.54 -33.42 57.67
CA GLU A 397 -19.31 -33.21 58.48
C GLU A 397 -18.36 -34.41 58.39
N THR A 398 -17.05 -34.19 58.38
CA THR A 398 -16.10 -34.80 59.33
C THR A 398 -14.68 -34.23 59.15
N LYS A 399 -14.25 -33.57 60.20
CA LYS A 399 -12.97 -33.53 61.00
C LYS A 399 -11.68 -34.11 60.33
N ALA A 400 -10.70 -33.25 60.34
CA ALA A 400 -9.37 -33.24 60.99
C ALA A 400 -8.48 -34.50 61.00
N SER A 401 -7.24 -34.30 60.56
CA SER A 401 -5.94 -34.45 61.28
C SER A 401 -4.83 -34.54 60.20
N SER A 402 -3.85 -33.66 60.21
CA SER A 402 -2.56 -33.59 60.89
C SER A 402 -1.53 -34.65 60.45
N GLU A 403 -0.32 -34.06 60.05
CA GLU A 403 1.02 -34.67 60.07
C GLU A 403 1.42 -35.63 58.94
N ALA A 404 2.33 -35.20 58.10
CA ALA A 404 3.78 -35.40 58.11
C ALA A 404 4.35 -34.70 56.89
#